data_e7b9e162ad612ae299e864c568db34c1
#
_entry.id   e7b9e162ad612ae299e864c568db34c1
#
_cell.length_a   1.000
_cell.length_b   1.000
_cell.length_c   1.000
_cell.angle_alpha   90.00
_cell.angle_beta   90.00
_cell.angle_gamma   90.00
#
_symmetry.space_group_name_H-M   'P 1'
#
loop_
_entity.id
_entity.type
_entity.pdbx_description
1 polymer ?
#
loop_
_entity_poly.entity_id
_entity_poly.type
_entity_poly.pdbx_seq_one_letter_code
_entity_poly.pdbx_strand_id
1 'polypeptide(L)'
;MSTIKELNLLNQKIVYNITKFTTTDYAGHLSCIIWFVSCNFRCLYCYNDTIVYTKEGNYTQNDILDFLKTRIGLLDSVVLSGGEATVHNVIPICKEIKKLGFKIKLDTNATNLPQIKKLIDLNLIDYMAIDFKAPKYKFEEIVGINMYDNTIKTIQYLINIDFNFELRTTINKDLLDENDINSMIEIISNLGYKNIYYLQNFLETSSNIGNISKSSTIDKNKINSQNLRIQYRN
;
A
#
# COMPACT_ATOMS: atom_id res chain seq x y z
N MET A 1 -9.42 -28.33 0.46
CA MET A 1 -10.73 -27.88 1.02
C MET A 1 -10.46 -26.77 2.01
N SER A 2 -11.18 -25.64 1.90
CA SER A 2 -11.08 -24.55 2.88
C SER A 2 -11.68 -24.98 4.20
N THR A 3 -11.05 -24.60 5.31
CA THR A 3 -11.59 -24.92 6.64
C THR A 3 -12.84 -24.07 6.93
N ILE A 4 -13.72 -24.52 7.87
CA ILE A 4 -14.88 -23.73 8.33
C ILE A 4 -14.46 -22.32 8.76
N LYS A 5 -13.29 -22.18 9.38
CA LYS A 5 -12.72 -20.89 9.78
C LYS A 5 -12.39 -19.97 8.58
N GLU A 6 -11.85 -20.52 7.50
CA GLU A 6 -11.57 -19.76 6.26
C GLU A 6 -12.86 -19.33 5.57
N LEU A 7 -13.90 -20.19 5.53
CA LEU A 7 -15.23 -19.85 4.99
C LEU A 7 -15.88 -18.70 5.77
N ASN A 8 -15.78 -18.70 7.10
CA ASN A 8 -16.30 -17.61 7.94
C ASN A 8 -15.56 -16.28 7.67
N LEU A 9 -14.24 -16.31 7.39
CA LEU A 9 -13.48 -15.13 7.02
C LEU A 9 -13.94 -14.57 5.67
N LEU A 10 -14.22 -15.41 4.68
CA LEU A 10 -14.67 -14.96 3.35
C LEU A 10 -16.06 -14.30 3.38
N ASN A 11 -16.87 -14.53 4.40
CA ASN A 11 -18.16 -13.87 4.61
C ASN A 11 -18.05 -12.51 5.32
N GLN A 12 -16.86 -12.10 5.78
CA GLN A 12 -16.69 -10.80 6.42
C GLN A 12 -16.78 -9.66 5.40
N LYS A 13 -17.53 -8.63 5.76
CA LYS A 13 -17.67 -7.39 4.99
C LYS A 13 -16.50 -6.45 5.28
N ILE A 14 -15.35 -6.74 4.76
CA ILE A 14 -14.14 -5.95 4.94
C ILE A 14 -13.74 -5.14 3.69
N VAL A 15 -14.54 -5.21 2.64
CA VAL A 15 -14.29 -4.46 1.40
C VAL A 15 -15.27 -3.30 1.29
N TYR A 16 -14.72 -2.08 1.19
CA TYR A 16 -15.47 -0.84 1.02
C TYR A 16 -16.01 -0.69 -0.39
N ASN A 17 -15.15 -0.85 -1.39
CA ASN A 17 -15.49 -0.64 -2.80
C ASN A 17 -14.56 -1.45 -3.72
N ILE A 18 -14.90 -1.45 -5.02
CA ILE A 18 -14.12 -2.07 -6.10
C ILE A 18 -13.98 -1.05 -7.22
N THR A 19 -12.73 -0.72 -7.61
CA THR A 19 -12.46 -0.13 -8.92
C THR A 19 -12.37 -1.25 -9.93
N LYS A 20 -13.39 -1.36 -10.80
CA LYS A 20 -13.58 -2.54 -11.65
C LYS A 20 -12.52 -2.72 -12.73
N PHE A 21 -11.79 -1.65 -13.07
CA PHE A 21 -10.75 -1.64 -14.09
C PHE A 21 -9.76 -0.48 -13.87
N THR A 22 -8.48 -0.76 -14.01
CA THR A 22 -7.39 0.22 -14.00
C THR A 22 -6.20 -0.30 -14.82
N THR A 23 -5.43 0.63 -15.40
CA THR A 23 -4.17 0.36 -16.12
C THR A 23 -2.96 1.00 -15.42
N THR A 24 -3.18 1.78 -14.36
CA THR A 24 -2.16 2.61 -13.71
C THR A 24 -1.66 2.03 -12.38
N ASP A 25 -2.51 1.27 -11.68
CA ASP A 25 -2.22 0.85 -10.31
C ASP A 25 -1.30 -0.36 -10.23
N TYR A 26 -1.20 -1.15 -11.29
CA TYR A 26 -0.18 -2.19 -11.44
C TYR A 26 0.43 -2.10 -12.84
N ALA A 27 1.58 -1.47 -12.94
CA ALA A 27 2.23 -1.20 -14.22
C ALA A 27 2.39 -2.46 -15.09
N GLY A 28 1.96 -2.36 -16.36
CA GLY A 28 2.00 -3.46 -17.31
C GLY A 28 0.90 -4.52 -17.15
N HIS A 29 -0.09 -4.28 -16.29
CA HIS A 29 -1.21 -5.19 -16.05
C HIS A 29 -2.57 -4.48 -16.17
N LEU A 30 -3.56 -5.19 -16.68
CA LEU A 30 -4.97 -4.82 -16.58
C LEU A 30 -5.48 -5.31 -15.23
N SER A 31 -5.87 -4.39 -14.35
CA SER A 31 -6.16 -4.70 -12.96
C SER A 31 -7.54 -4.22 -12.54
N CYS A 32 -8.05 -4.75 -11.43
CA CYS A 32 -9.03 -4.10 -10.58
C CYS A 32 -8.40 -3.75 -9.23
N ILE A 33 -9.03 -2.83 -8.48
CA ILE A 33 -8.60 -2.50 -7.11
C ILE A 33 -9.68 -2.92 -6.15
N ILE A 34 -9.31 -3.62 -5.09
CA ILE A 34 -10.14 -3.93 -3.94
C ILE A 34 -9.78 -2.96 -2.82
N TRP A 35 -10.75 -2.13 -2.41
CA TRP A 35 -10.58 -1.13 -1.36
C TRP A 35 -11.02 -1.69 -0.02
N PHE A 36 -10.06 -2.06 0.85
CA PHE A 36 -10.33 -2.59 2.18
C PHE A 36 -10.67 -1.46 3.16
N VAL A 37 -11.62 -1.71 4.07
CA VAL A 37 -11.96 -0.78 5.17
C VAL A 37 -10.88 -0.79 6.24
N SER A 38 -10.91 0.22 7.09
CA SER A 38 -10.04 0.40 8.25
C SER A 38 -8.57 0.59 7.89
N CYS A 39 -7.88 1.33 8.72
CA CYS A 39 -6.42 1.50 8.67
C CYS A 39 -5.91 1.65 10.11
N ASN A 40 -4.71 1.19 10.36
CA ASN A 40 -4.02 1.41 11.64
C ASN A 40 -3.30 2.78 11.69
N PHE A 41 -3.22 3.50 10.56
CA PHE A 41 -2.67 4.85 10.47
C PHE A 41 -3.77 5.92 10.38
N ARG A 42 -3.40 7.17 10.67
CA ARG A 42 -4.19 8.40 10.51
C ARG A 42 -3.35 9.46 9.81
N CYS A 43 -2.79 9.10 8.64
CA CYS A 43 -1.89 9.99 7.91
C CYS A 43 -2.58 11.32 7.61
N LEU A 44 -1.94 12.45 7.94
CA LEU A 44 -2.51 13.78 7.78
C LEU A 44 -2.97 14.06 6.34
N TYR A 45 -2.22 13.58 5.35
CA TYR A 45 -2.54 13.75 3.93
C TYR A 45 -3.51 12.70 3.35
N CYS A 46 -4.07 11.82 4.18
CA CYS A 46 -4.95 10.75 3.69
C CYS A 46 -6.31 11.32 3.28
N TYR A 47 -6.64 11.22 1.99
CA TYR A 47 -7.94 11.61 1.43
C TYR A 47 -8.97 10.48 1.44
N ASN A 48 -8.60 9.28 1.88
CA ASN A 48 -9.49 8.13 2.05
C ASN A 48 -10.04 8.05 3.48
N ASP A 49 -10.32 9.19 4.12
CA ASP A 49 -10.78 9.29 5.50
C ASP A 49 -11.98 8.37 5.78
N THR A 50 -12.99 8.39 4.91
CA THR A 50 -14.16 7.52 5.01
C THR A 50 -13.78 6.05 5.09
N ILE A 51 -12.88 5.57 4.23
CA ILE A 51 -12.42 4.17 4.23
C ILE A 51 -11.66 3.84 5.51
N VAL A 52 -10.80 4.78 5.95
CA VAL A 52 -9.95 4.63 7.15
C VAL A 52 -10.76 4.46 8.43
N TYR A 53 -11.87 5.19 8.55
CA TYR A 53 -12.72 5.15 9.76
C TYR A 53 -13.85 4.13 9.67
N THR A 54 -14.18 3.62 8.47
CA THR A 54 -15.22 2.60 8.28
C THR A 54 -14.74 1.26 8.85
N LYS A 55 -15.59 0.61 9.65
CA LYS A 55 -15.32 -0.69 10.28
C LYS A 55 -15.92 -1.87 9.52
N GLU A 56 -17.04 -1.66 8.86
CA GLU A 56 -17.76 -2.67 8.06
C GLU A 56 -17.92 -2.15 6.63
N GLY A 57 -17.50 -2.95 5.66
CA GLY A 57 -17.57 -2.62 4.25
C GLY A 57 -18.91 -2.92 3.61
N ASN A 58 -19.02 -2.60 2.33
CA ASN A 58 -20.23 -2.84 1.53
C ASN A 58 -20.26 -4.26 0.95
N TYR A 59 -19.10 -4.91 0.82
CA TYR A 59 -18.96 -6.21 0.17
C TYR A 59 -18.26 -7.21 1.08
N THR A 60 -18.71 -8.46 1.01
CA THR A 60 -17.98 -9.60 1.57
C THR A 60 -16.82 -9.97 0.64
N GLN A 61 -15.86 -10.74 1.15
CA GLN A 61 -14.80 -11.27 0.29
C GLN A 61 -15.37 -12.24 -0.78
N ASN A 62 -16.48 -12.95 -0.50
CA ASN A 62 -17.17 -13.79 -1.48
C ASN A 62 -17.77 -12.97 -2.63
N ASP A 63 -18.37 -11.80 -2.35
CA ASP A 63 -18.88 -10.90 -3.40
C ASP A 63 -17.75 -10.48 -4.37
N ILE A 64 -16.53 -10.26 -3.82
CA ILE A 64 -15.35 -9.97 -4.62
C ILE A 64 -14.96 -11.16 -5.50
N LEU A 65 -14.96 -12.37 -4.94
CA LEU A 65 -14.62 -13.56 -5.71
C LEU A 65 -15.63 -13.82 -6.83
N ASP A 66 -16.92 -13.58 -6.59
CA ASP A 66 -17.95 -13.70 -7.64
C ASP A 66 -17.77 -12.65 -8.73
N PHE A 67 -17.42 -11.42 -8.38
CA PHE A 67 -17.01 -10.41 -9.37
C PHE A 67 -15.79 -10.87 -10.17
N LEU A 68 -14.73 -11.37 -9.53
CA LEU A 68 -13.50 -11.79 -10.19
C LEU A 68 -13.70 -12.96 -11.14
N LYS A 69 -14.59 -13.91 -10.84
CA LYS A 69 -14.97 -15.00 -11.77
C LYS A 69 -15.48 -14.47 -13.10
N THR A 70 -16.19 -13.32 -13.09
CA THR A 70 -16.66 -12.66 -14.32
C THR A 70 -15.56 -11.91 -15.09
N ARG A 71 -14.34 -11.84 -14.54
CA ARG A 71 -13.20 -11.10 -15.08
C ARG A 71 -12.08 -12.00 -15.60
N ILE A 72 -12.22 -13.31 -15.49
CA ILE A 72 -11.24 -14.27 -16.02
C ILE A 72 -11.07 -14.04 -17.53
N GLY A 73 -9.83 -13.89 -17.99
CA GLY A 73 -9.48 -13.57 -19.37
C GLY A 73 -9.67 -12.11 -19.78
N LEU A 74 -10.17 -11.25 -18.89
CA LEU A 74 -10.34 -9.79 -19.12
C LEU A 74 -9.36 -8.96 -18.29
N LEU A 75 -8.98 -9.44 -17.11
CA LEU A 75 -8.00 -8.82 -16.22
C LEU A 75 -6.84 -9.78 -15.96
N ASP A 76 -5.67 -9.21 -15.71
CA ASP A 76 -4.45 -9.96 -15.38
C ASP A 76 -4.22 -10.05 -13.88
N SER A 77 -4.70 -9.05 -13.14
CA SER A 77 -4.33 -8.89 -11.76
C SER A 77 -5.36 -8.17 -10.89
N VAL A 78 -5.13 -8.26 -9.59
CA VAL A 78 -5.90 -7.62 -8.53
C VAL A 78 -4.96 -6.80 -7.66
N VAL A 79 -5.30 -5.53 -7.39
CA VAL A 79 -4.59 -4.69 -6.43
C VAL A 79 -5.37 -4.68 -5.11
N LEU A 80 -4.72 -5.05 -4.03
CA LEU A 80 -5.26 -4.94 -2.67
C LEU A 80 -4.82 -3.60 -2.10
N SER A 81 -5.75 -2.69 -1.83
CA SER A 81 -5.49 -1.32 -1.40
C SER A 81 -6.58 -0.83 -0.43
N GLY A 82 -6.75 0.47 -0.22
CA GLY A 82 -7.83 1.05 0.59
C GLY A 82 -7.33 1.75 1.84
N GLY A 83 -7.80 1.32 3.01
CA GLY A 83 -7.21 1.72 4.29
C GLY A 83 -5.85 1.02 4.47
N GLU A 84 -5.87 -0.15 5.08
CA GLU A 84 -4.70 -1.05 5.12
C GLU A 84 -5.20 -2.51 5.04
N ALA A 85 -4.94 -3.17 3.92
CA ALA A 85 -5.42 -4.54 3.70
C ALA A 85 -4.89 -5.53 4.77
N THR A 86 -3.67 -5.30 5.27
CA THR A 86 -3.02 -6.22 6.23
C THR A 86 -3.50 -6.09 7.68
N VAL A 87 -4.42 -5.16 8.01
CA VAL A 87 -5.10 -5.18 9.31
C VAL A 87 -6.15 -6.30 9.37
N HIS A 88 -6.57 -6.80 8.21
CA HIS A 88 -7.46 -7.95 8.07
C HIS A 88 -6.66 -9.21 7.74
N ASN A 89 -7.22 -10.39 8.02
CA ASN A 89 -6.64 -11.63 7.51
C ASN A 89 -7.04 -11.84 6.04
N VAL A 90 -6.19 -11.36 5.12
CA VAL A 90 -6.44 -11.45 3.67
C VAL A 90 -5.92 -12.75 3.03
N ILE A 91 -5.29 -13.65 3.81
CA ILE A 91 -4.77 -14.92 3.28
C ILE A 91 -5.83 -15.76 2.56
N PRO A 92 -7.06 -15.94 3.13
CA PRO A 92 -8.09 -16.75 2.47
C PRO A 92 -8.49 -16.19 1.10
N ILE A 93 -8.77 -14.89 1.00
CA ILE A 93 -9.15 -14.30 -0.28
C ILE A 93 -7.99 -14.35 -1.29
N CYS A 94 -6.74 -14.09 -0.87
CA CYS A 94 -5.58 -14.19 -1.76
C CYS A 94 -5.42 -15.61 -2.33
N LYS A 95 -5.64 -16.65 -1.54
CA LYS A 95 -5.63 -18.03 -2.02
C LYS A 95 -6.65 -18.26 -3.15
N GLU A 96 -7.88 -17.78 -2.96
CA GLU A 96 -8.94 -17.94 -3.96
C GLU A 96 -8.66 -17.10 -5.21
N ILE A 97 -8.18 -15.86 -5.07
CA ILE A 97 -7.75 -15.01 -6.21
C ILE A 97 -6.65 -15.71 -7.03
N LYS A 98 -5.65 -16.30 -6.37
CA LYS A 98 -4.58 -17.06 -7.07
C LYS A 98 -5.12 -18.29 -7.78
N LYS A 99 -6.11 -19.00 -7.22
CA LYS A 99 -6.77 -20.14 -7.90
C LYS A 99 -7.52 -19.72 -9.17
N LEU A 100 -8.05 -18.50 -9.21
CA LEU A 100 -8.69 -17.92 -10.41
C LEU A 100 -7.67 -17.47 -11.47
N GLY A 101 -6.36 -17.56 -11.19
CA GLY A 101 -5.27 -17.26 -12.13
C GLY A 101 -4.78 -15.81 -12.13
N PHE A 102 -5.27 -14.95 -11.23
CA PHE A 102 -4.83 -13.55 -11.16
C PHE A 102 -3.50 -13.39 -10.44
N LYS A 103 -2.71 -12.41 -10.87
CA LYS A 103 -1.62 -11.85 -10.07
C LYS A 103 -2.17 -10.95 -8.98
N ILE A 104 -1.44 -10.80 -7.87
CA ILE A 104 -1.85 -9.94 -6.76
C ILE A 104 -0.75 -8.94 -6.46
N LYS A 105 -1.11 -7.64 -6.51
CA LYS A 105 -0.31 -6.55 -5.95
C LYS A 105 -0.87 -6.14 -4.60
N LEU A 106 -0.01 -5.92 -3.63
CA LEU A 106 -0.37 -5.39 -2.31
C LEU A 106 0.18 -3.98 -2.14
N ASP A 107 -0.73 -3.00 -1.96
CA ASP A 107 -0.41 -1.66 -1.48
C ASP A 107 -0.52 -1.66 0.04
N THR A 108 0.55 -1.27 0.77
CA THR A 108 0.59 -1.41 2.23
C THR A 108 1.51 -0.37 2.89
N ASN A 109 1.20 -0.04 4.14
CA ASN A 109 2.08 0.71 5.02
C ASN A 109 3.18 -0.17 5.66
N ALA A 110 3.18 -1.45 5.35
CA ALA A 110 4.20 -2.44 5.72
C ALA A 110 4.38 -2.69 7.23
N THR A 111 3.37 -2.40 8.06
CA THR A 111 3.51 -2.58 9.52
C THR A 111 3.27 -4.01 9.99
N ASN A 112 2.62 -4.87 9.19
CA ASN A 112 2.26 -6.25 9.56
C ASN A 112 3.21 -7.28 8.91
N LEU A 113 4.50 -7.24 9.29
CA LEU A 113 5.50 -8.18 8.79
C LEU A 113 5.10 -9.67 8.97
N PRO A 114 4.48 -10.11 10.09
CA PRO A 114 4.08 -11.52 10.22
C PRO A 114 3.10 -11.98 9.14
N GLN A 115 2.12 -11.15 8.78
CA GLN A 115 1.18 -11.49 7.70
C GLN A 115 1.83 -11.40 6.32
N ILE A 116 2.65 -10.37 6.08
CA ILE A 116 3.39 -10.20 4.83
C ILE A 116 4.29 -11.42 4.57
N LYS A 117 5.03 -11.90 5.59
CA LYS A 117 5.81 -13.14 5.47
C LYS A 117 4.95 -14.32 5.02
N LYS A 118 3.81 -14.55 5.69
CA LYS A 118 2.91 -15.66 5.33
C LYS A 118 2.38 -15.54 3.90
N LEU A 119 2.06 -14.33 3.45
CA LEU A 119 1.61 -14.10 2.07
C LEU A 119 2.70 -14.45 1.06
N ILE A 120 3.95 -14.10 1.35
CA ILE A 120 5.12 -14.41 0.50
C ILE A 120 5.41 -15.91 0.53
N ASP A 121 5.51 -16.52 1.72
CA ASP A 121 5.82 -17.95 1.90
C ASP A 121 4.81 -18.86 1.18
N LEU A 122 3.56 -18.40 1.06
CA LEU A 122 2.48 -19.09 0.34
C LEU A 122 2.39 -18.71 -1.15
N ASN A 123 3.31 -17.89 -1.68
CA ASN A 123 3.31 -17.37 -3.04
C ASN A 123 1.99 -16.68 -3.43
N LEU A 124 1.40 -15.92 -2.51
CA LEU A 124 0.12 -15.26 -2.71
C LEU A 124 0.24 -13.83 -3.25
N ILE A 125 1.41 -13.19 -3.13
CA ILE A 125 1.66 -11.82 -3.58
C ILE A 125 2.77 -11.83 -4.61
N ASP A 126 2.54 -11.16 -5.75
CA ASP A 126 3.48 -11.07 -6.88
C ASP A 126 4.29 -9.76 -6.85
N TYR A 127 3.71 -8.71 -6.25
CA TYR A 127 4.35 -7.38 -6.17
C TYR A 127 3.83 -6.60 -4.96
N MET A 128 4.65 -5.72 -4.40
CA MET A 128 4.22 -4.79 -3.34
C MET A 128 4.56 -3.35 -3.68
N ALA A 129 3.69 -2.43 -3.29
CA ALA A 129 4.01 -1.02 -3.19
C ALA A 129 3.92 -0.60 -1.73
N ILE A 130 5.05 -0.21 -1.16
CA ILE A 130 5.16 0.18 0.23
C ILE A 130 5.16 1.70 0.33
N ASP A 131 4.25 2.21 1.11
CA ASP A 131 4.22 3.61 1.45
C ASP A 131 5.18 3.90 2.62
N PHE A 132 6.38 4.37 2.30
CA PHE A 132 7.34 4.88 3.28
C PHE A 132 6.96 6.32 3.62
N LYS A 133 6.32 6.51 4.78
CA LYS A 133 5.50 7.70 5.04
C LYS A 133 6.29 8.93 5.48
N ALA A 134 7.36 8.74 6.28
CA ALA A 134 8.14 9.83 6.85
C ALA A 134 9.47 9.32 7.45
N PRO A 135 10.45 10.21 7.72
CA PRO A 135 11.61 9.87 8.53
C PRO A 135 11.19 9.63 9.99
N LYS A 136 12.02 8.92 10.76
CA LYS A 136 11.68 8.46 12.12
C LYS A 136 11.17 9.57 13.03
N TYR A 137 11.81 10.74 12.99
CA TYR A 137 11.53 11.88 13.87
C TYR A 137 10.21 12.62 13.56
N LYS A 138 9.63 12.43 12.36
CA LYS A 138 8.32 12.97 11.94
C LYS A 138 7.25 11.89 11.78
N PHE A 139 7.61 10.62 11.94
CA PHE A 139 6.74 9.51 11.56
C PHE A 139 5.42 9.52 12.35
N GLU A 140 5.50 9.59 13.67
CA GLU A 140 4.32 9.57 14.54
C GLU A 140 3.42 10.80 14.31
N GLU A 141 4.02 11.98 14.16
CA GLU A 141 3.29 13.21 13.83
C GLU A 141 2.48 13.07 12.54
N ILE A 142 3.09 12.51 11.48
CA ILE A 142 2.45 12.42 10.15
C ILE A 142 1.43 11.30 10.08
N VAL A 143 1.68 10.14 10.73
CA VAL A 143 0.81 8.96 10.59
C VAL A 143 -0.06 8.65 11.81
N GLY A 144 0.10 9.39 12.91
CA GLY A 144 -0.74 9.29 14.11
C GLY A 144 -0.38 8.16 15.08
N ILE A 145 0.68 7.38 14.82
CA ILE A 145 1.13 6.28 15.67
C ILE A 145 2.60 5.95 15.42
N ASN A 146 3.32 5.57 16.47
CA ASN A 146 4.74 5.19 16.33
C ASN A 146 4.89 3.72 15.92
N MET A 147 4.90 3.47 14.62
CA MET A 147 5.17 2.14 14.02
C MET A 147 6.30 2.18 12.97
N TYR A 148 7.18 3.18 13.05
CA TYR A 148 8.30 3.34 12.14
C TYR A 148 9.18 2.08 12.04
N ASP A 149 9.58 1.53 13.18
CA ASP A 149 10.47 0.37 13.22
C ASP A 149 9.82 -0.89 12.62
N ASN A 150 8.48 -1.00 12.65
CA ASN A 150 7.75 -2.08 12.00
C ASN A 150 7.85 -1.98 10.47
N THR A 151 7.65 -0.78 9.93
CA THR A 151 7.80 -0.51 8.48
C THR A 151 9.23 -0.80 8.02
N ILE A 152 10.24 -0.29 8.74
CA ILE A 152 11.65 -0.53 8.41
C ILE A 152 12.02 -2.02 8.45
N LYS A 153 11.55 -2.77 9.45
CA LYS A 153 11.78 -4.23 9.52
C LYS A 153 11.19 -4.96 8.32
N THR A 154 10.05 -4.52 7.82
CA THR A 154 9.43 -5.12 6.64
C THR A 154 10.22 -4.77 5.38
N ILE A 155 10.61 -3.51 5.20
CA ILE A 155 11.46 -3.08 4.07
C ILE A 155 12.76 -3.89 4.05
N GLN A 156 13.46 -3.96 5.18
CA GLN A 156 14.71 -4.73 5.29
C GLN A 156 14.50 -6.22 4.97
N TYR A 157 13.41 -6.81 5.45
CA TYR A 157 13.08 -8.21 5.14
C TYR A 157 12.90 -8.43 3.64
N LEU A 158 12.15 -7.56 2.95
CA LEU A 158 11.91 -7.67 1.52
C LEU A 158 13.19 -7.49 0.68
N ILE A 159 14.08 -6.57 1.10
CA ILE A 159 15.39 -6.40 0.49
C ILE A 159 16.22 -7.68 0.64
N ASN A 160 16.25 -8.26 1.85
CA ASN A 160 17.07 -9.43 2.15
C ASN A 160 16.66 -10.69 1.36
N ILE A 161 15.37 -10.81 1.00
CA ILE A 161 14.87 -11.94 0.20
C ILE A 161 14.75 -11.61 -1.30
N ASP A 162 15.23 -10.45 -1.72
CA ASP A 162 15.14 -9.94 -3.10
C ASP A 162 13.71 -9.97 -3.67
N PHE A 163 12.71 -9.60 -2.83
CA PHE A 163 11.32 -9.54 -3.24
C PHE A 163 11.07 -8.34 -4.16
N ASN A 164 10.20 -8.50 -5.15
CA ASN A 164 9.87 -7.42 -6.09
C ASN A 164 8.90 -6.41 -5.48
N PHE A 165 9.38 -5.21 -5.16
CA PHE A 165 8.57 -4.14 -4.57
C PHE A 165 9.07 -2.74 -4.93
N GLU A 166 8.19 -1.76 -4.81
CA GLU A 166 8.51 -0.33 -4.90
C GLU A 166 8.31 0.38 -3.55
N LEU A 167 9.08 1.43 -3.33
CA LEU A 167 8.85 2.39 -2.24
C LEU A 167 8.20 3.66 -2.80
N ARG A 168 7.21 4.18 -2.09
CA ARG A 168 6.50 5.42 -2.40
C ARG A 168 6.45 6.34 -1.20
N THR A 169 6.53 7.65 -1.44
CA THR A 169 6.28 8.67 -0.41
C THR A 169 5.40 9.77 -0.99
N THR A 170 4.31 10.09 -0.30
CA THR A 170 3.49 11.27 -0.62
C THR A 170 4.19 12.52 -0.09
N ILE A 171 4.39 13.51 -0.98
CA ILE A 171 5.10 14.75 -0.67
C ILE A 171 4.09 15.88 -0.54
N ASN A 172 4.08 16.50 0.63
CA ASN A 172 3.54 17.84 0.87
C ASN A 172 4.64 18.61 1.62
N LYS A 173 5.09 19.74 1.09
CA LYS A 173 6.27 20.44 1.60
C LYS A 173 6.11 20.96 3.04
N ASP A 174 4.87 21.20 3.47
CA ASP A 174 4.59 21.63 4.84
C ASP A 174 4.76 20.47 5.86
N LEU A 175 4.70 19.22 5.37
CA LEU A 175 4.94 18.01 6.18
C LEU A 175 6.36 17.48 6.01
N LEU A 176 6.84 17.39 4.77
CA LEU A 176 8.13 16.80 4.39
C LEU A 176 8.87 17.77 3.46
N ASP A 177 9.92 18.40 3.95
CA ASP A 177 10.82 19.24 3.17
C ASP A 177 11.92 18.41 2.48
N GLU A 178 12.82 19.11 1.78
CA GLU A 178 13.93 18.49 1.04
C GLU A 178 14.91 17.73 1.96
N ASN A 179 15.10 18.20 3.20
CA ASN A 179 15.98 17.54 4.19
C ASN A 179 15.35 16.25 4.69
N ASP A 180 14.04 16.25 4.92
CA ASP A 180 13.28 15.04 5.30
C ASP A 180 13.39 13.97 4.21
N ILE A 181 13.17 14.36 2.95
CA ILE A 181 13.29 13.45 1.80
C ILE A 181 14.71 12.91 1.66
N ASN A 182 15.73 13.77 1.81
CA ASN A 182 17.13 13.33 1.77
C ASN A 182 17.46 12.33 2.90
N SER A 183 16.95 12.58 4.11
CA SER A 183 17.09 11.63 5.22
C SER A 183 16.43 10.28 4.92
N MET A 184 15.24 10.29 4.31
CA MET A 184 14.55 9.05 3.89
C MET A 184 15.34 8.31 2.81
N ILE A 185 15.89 9.02 1.82
CA ILE A 185 16.75 8.44 0.78
C ILE A 185 17.99 7.79 1.39
N GLU A 186 18.65 8.47 2.34
CA GLU A 186 19.81 7.93 3.03
C GLU A 186 19.47 6.63 3.77
N ILE A 187 18.33 6.61 4.49
CA ILE A 187 17.89 5.43 5.22
C ILE A 187 17.68 4.25 4.28
N ILE A 188 16.91 4.40 3.21
CA ILE A 188 16.61 3.28 2.29
C ILE A 188 17.84 2.85 1.48
N SER A 189 18.76 3.77 1.16
CA SER A 189 20.05 3.46 0.53
C SER A 189 20.92 2.62 1.46
N ASN A 190 21.00 3.00 2.74
CA ASN A 190 21.77 2.25 3.75
C ASN A 190 21.18 0.87 4.05
N LEU A 191 19.86 0.68 3.86
CA LEU A 191 19.21 -0.63 3.91
C LEU A 191 19.53 -1.51 2.68
N GLY A 192 20.11 -0.91 1.62
CA GLY A 192 20.45 -1.62 0.38
C GLY A 192 19.34 -1.64 -0.66
N TYR A 193 18.35 -0.74 -0.58
CA TYR A 193 17.32 -0.60 -1.60
C TYR A 193 17.92 -0.12 -2.92
N LYS A 194 17.56 -0.76 -4.04
CA LYS A 194 18.13 -0.48 -5.38
C LYS A 194 17.10 -0.19 -6.45
N ASN A 195 15.81 -0.38 -6.14
CA ASN A 195 14.73 -0.13 -7.09
C ASN A 195 14.39 1.36 -7.18
N ILE A 196 13.40 1.71 -8.01
CA ILE A 196 12.93 3.08 -8.15
C ILE A 196 12.23 3.52 -6.85
N TYR A 197 12.62 4.68 -6.33
CA TYR A 197 11.90 5.35 -5.25
C TYR A 197 10.94 6.38 -5.83
N TYR A 198 9.65 6.23 -5.57
CA TYR A 198 8.62 7.10 -6.11
C TYR A 198 8.24 8.20 -5.13
N LEU A 199 8.41 9.43 -5.54
CA LEU A 199 7.96 10.62 -4.85
C LEU A 199 6.66 11.10 -5.49
N GLN A 200 5.54 10.96 -4.76
CA GLN A 200 4.19 11.27 -5.24
C GLN A 200 3.77 12.63 -4.70
N ASN A 201 3.49 13.60 -5.59
CA ASN A 201 2.99 14.88 -5.13
C ASN A 201 1.62 14.70 -4.44
N PHE A 202 1.44 15.44 -3.35
CA PHE A 202 0.16 15.50 -2.66
C PHE A 202 -0.94 15.97 -3.63
N LEU A 203 -2.01 15.21 -3.67
CA LEU A 203 -3.21 15.58 -4.44
C LEU A 203 -4.17 16.30 -3.50
N GLU A 204 -4.48 17.56 -3.82
CA GLU A 204 -5.50 18.31 -3.10
C GLU A 204 -6.89 17.75 -3.42
N THR A 205 -7.62 17.41 -2.38
CA THR A 205 -8.96 16.85 -2.45
C THR A 205 -9.89 17.65 -1.54
N SER A 206 -11.19 17.43 -1.66
CA SER A 206 -12.20 18.14 -0.85
C SER A 206 -12.08 17.89 0.66
N SER A 207 -11.48 16.76 1.06
CA SER A 207 -11.20 16.43 2.46
C SER A 207 -9.95 15.58 2.58
N ASN A 208 -9.27 15.67 3.71
CA ASN A 208 -8.21 14.77 4.16
C ASN A 208 -8.15 14.82 5.69
N ILE A 209 -7.55 13.80 6.31
CA ILE A 209 -7.56 13.63 7.78
C ILE A 209 -6.96 14.83 8.52
N GLY A 210 -5.89 15.43 7.99
CA GLY A 210 -5.18 16.56 8.62
C GLY A 210 -5.71 17.94 8.24
N ASN A 211 -6.75 18.02 7.39
CA ASN A 211 -7.22 19.28 6.81
C ASN A 211 -6.09 20.12 6.19
N ILE A 212 -5.11 19.44 5.58
CA ILE A 212 -3.97 20.09 4.92
C ILE A 212 -4.32 20.51 3.50
N SER A 213 -3.76 21.63 3.08
CA SER A 213 -3.88 22.16 1.73
C SER A 213 -2.65 21.80 0.88
N LYS A 214 -2.73 22.04 -0.42
CA LYS A 214 -1.59 21.92 -1.30
C LYS A 214 -0.52 22.94 -0.89
N SER A 215 0.67 22.46 -0.61
CA SER A 215 1.86 23.29 -0.36
C SER A 215 2.60 23.64 -1.65
N SER A 216 3.65 24.46 -1.54
CA SER A 216 4.63 24.63 -2.61
C SER A 216 5.29 23.28 -2.96
N THR A 217 5.82 23.18 -4.17
CA THR A 217 6.57 21.99 -4.58
C THR A 217 7.96 21.97 -3.94
N ILE A 218 8.49 20.78 -3.69
CA ILE A 218 9.89 20.61 -3.29
C ILE A 218 10.83 21.03 -4.43
N ASP A 219 12.01 21.56 -4.08
CA ASP A 219 13.07 21.85 -5.04
C ASP A 219 13.83 20.56 -5.38
N LYS A 220 13.55 20.01 -6.56
CA LYS A 220 14.17 18.75 -7.02
C LYS A 220 15.70 18.82 -7.10
N ASN A 221 16.29 20.03 -7.28
CA ASN A 221 17.74 20.21 -7.34
C ASN A 221 18.41 20.03 -5.96
N LYS A 222 17.64 20.11 -4.88
CA LYS A 222 18.12 19.88 -3.50
C LYS A 222 17.99 18.43 -3.06
N ILE A 223 17.42 17.56 -3.90
CA ILE A 223 17.27 16.14 -3.60
C ILE A 223 18.54 15.39 -4.00
N ASN A 224 19.20 14.81 -3.01
CA ASN A 224 20.40 13.98 -3.21
C ASN A 224 19.96 12.50 -3.36
N SER A 225 20.03 11.99 -4.56
CA SER A 225 19.54 10.63 -4.87
C SER A 225 20.40 9.49 -4.29
N GLN A 226 21.63 9.75 -3.87
CA GLN A 226 22.59 8.73 -3.35
C GLN A 226 22.67 7.45 -4.23
N ASN A 227 22.65 7.60 -5.54
CA ASN A 227 22.61 6.53 -6.54
C ASN A 227 21.27 5.79 -6.67
N LEU A 228 20.21 6.19 -5.96
CA LEU A 228 18.87 5.69 -6.21
C LEU A 228 18.26 6.35 -7.45
N ARG A 229 17.49 5.59 -8.19
CA ARG A 229 16.65 6.12 -9.24
C ARG A 229 15.37 6.69 -8.63
N ILE A 230 15.19 8.01 -8.68
CA ILE A 230 14.01 8.70 -8.18
C ILE A 230 13.07 9.01 -9.34
N GLN A 231 11.79 8.73 -9.18
CA GLN A 231 10.75 9.09 -10.13
C GLN A 231 9.63 9.87 -9.43
N TYR A 232 9.27 11.00 -10.01
CA TYR A 232 8.14 11.82 -9.53
C TYR A 232 6.85 11.37 -10.23
N ARG A 233 5.77 11.26 -9.44
CA ARG A 233 4.41 10.92 -9.92
C ARG A 233 3.45 12.05 -9.55
N ASN A 234 2.39 12.27 -10.37
CA ASN A 234 1.29 13.26 -10.32
C ASN A 234 1.71 14.70 -10.70
#